data_fc1375c10d77fba52c0d5a4f81ea2ae4
#
_entry.id   fc1375c10d77fba52c0d5a4f81ea2ae4
#
_cell.length_a   1.000
_cell.length_b   1.000
_cell.length_c   1.000
_cell.angle_alpha   90.00
_cell.angle_beta   90.00
_cell.angle_gamma   90.00
#
_symmetry.space_group_name_H-M   'P 1'
#
loop_
_entity.id
_entity.type
_entity.pdbx_description
1 polymer ?
#
loop_
_entity_poly.entity_id
_entity_poly.type
_entity_poly.pdbx_seq_one_letter_code
_entity_poly.pdbx_strand_id
1 'polypeptide(L)'
;MEGMFTRTPFQQPAQSEQRGRDRVAEAGTLTLPERLWTEAKRRAAVIAPLAAADLVPSAVARAAGETLGLSERTVYALLRRYRHSGGLLASLAPQPSPGGRGKTRLSRLTEQIIAEAIRDEYLTRQKKRAEAVVRAVRERARAAGITPPSPNAVRARVRAVRADLATRRREGSRSSAWRRLEPVTGMTPAVERPMAVLQIDHTPVDLVLVDEASRQPIGRPWLTVAIDVMSRCIAGFLVSFEPPSATSVGLCLAHAALPKAEYLARIGIQGVDWPVEGKPGRLYVDNAAEFHSDALPRGCEQHGIALDYRPIAAPHFGGIVERLIGTLMAMVHELPGTTFSNPAERGEYNSDTAACLTLAELESWLALAVAGRYHHEIHDGIEEPPLARWRRGVAELGAPPPVADPSAFLIDFLPVLRRRVTREGIRIDHITYYTDALRPWIAARDSLGSFLIRRDPRDLSRIFVLDPENSGYVEVPCARQERPSISLFEHRQAVARLKATGRAHVDEEAIFQAVAQQREIAGRAAAHSRAARRRLARIRKLSLDHAGPWTVPAITSAPDPSDDDVLPITQLYPVTRW
;
A
#
# COMPACT_ATOMS: atom_id res chain seq x y z
N MET A 1 -19.92 49.58 -12.32
CA MET A 1 -19.97 49.14 -10.90
C MET A 1 -18.95 48.05 -10.71
N GLU A 2 -17.78 48.45 -10.24
CA GLU A 2 -16.64 47.60 -10.00
C GLU A 2 -16.80 46.93 -8.64
N GLY A 3 -16.83 45.60 -8.62
CA GLY A 3 -16.84 44.78 -7.41
C GLY A 3 -15.43 44.31 -7.07
N MET A 4 -14.85 45.01 -6.13
CA MET A 4 -13.51 44.83 -5.57
C MET A 4 -13.44 43.53 -4.72
N PHE A 5 -12.83 42.46 -5.23
CA PHE A 5 -12.48 41.27 -4.44
C PHE A 5 -11.20 41.54 -3.64
N THR A 6 -11.35 41.81 -2.36
CA THR A 6 -10.25 41.89 -1.40
C THR A 6 -9.72 40.46 -1.14
N ARG A 7 -8.51 40.17 -1.61
CA ARG A 7 -7.73 38.96 -1.25
C ARG A 7 -7.25 39.13 0.20
N THR A 8 -7.70 38.26 1.07
CA THR A 8 -7.15 38.06 2.41
C THR A 8 -5.69 37.57 2.31
N PRO A 9 -4.74 38.20 3.00
CA PRO A 9 -3.36 37.75 2.95
C PRO A 9 -3.20 36.39 3.65
N PHE A 10 -2.57 35.44 2.97
CA PHE A 10 -2.15 34.16 3.50
C PHE A 10 -1.23 34.39 4.71
N GLN A 11 -1.69 34.08 5.91
CA GLN A 11 -0.86 34.07 7.10
C GLN A 11 0.13 32.92 6.99
N GLN A 12 1.42 33.26 6.93
CA GLN A 12 2.49 32.27 7.04
C GLN A 12 2.46 31.62 8.44
N PRO A 13 2.55 30.29 8.56
CA PRO A 13 2.61 29.63 9.86
C PRO A 13 3.90 30.04 10.60
N ALA A 14 3.76 30.20 11.91
CA ALA A 14 4.79 30.68 12.81
C ALA A 14 6.11 29.89 12.70
N GLN A 15 7.23 30.59 12.71
CA GLN A 15 8.60 30.07 12.51
C GLN A 15 9.15 29.13 13.60
N SER A 16 8.32 28.64 14.54
CA SER A 16 8.77 27.86 15.70
C SER A 16 8.80 26.32 15.51
N GLU A 17 8.17 25.75 14.47
CA GLU A 17 8.07 24.29 14.31
C GLU A 17 9.03 23.66 13.28
N GLN A 18 10.02 24.40 12.77
CA GLN A 18 10.91 23.93 11.71
C GLN A 18 12.34 23.59 12.16
N ARG A 19 12.57 23.33 13.44
CA ARG A 19 13.86 22.83 13.91
C ARG A 19 13.92 21.31 13.83
N GLY A 20 14.39 20.76 12.69
CA GLY A 20 14.67 19.32 12.63
C GLY A 20 14.71 18.65 11.27
N ARG A 21 14.51 19.37 10.17
CA ARG A 21 14.76 18.80 8.84
C ARG A 21 16.01 19.47 8.26
N ASP A 22 17.01 18.69 7.94
CA ASP A 22 18.18 19.15 7.18
C ASP A 22 17.67 19.68 5.83
N ARG A 23 17.57 21.01 5.76
CA ARG A 23 17.16 21.68 4.51
C ARG A 23 18.32 21.59 3.53
N VAL A 24 18.02 21.26 2.30
CA VAL A 24 18.95 21.46 1.18
C VAL A 24 19.38 22.92 1.22
N ALA A 25 20.69 23.17 1.25
CA ALA A 25 21.22 24.52 1.30
C ALA A 25 20.86 25.25 0.00
N GLU A 26 19.94 26.21 0.10
CA GLU A 26 19.59 27.06 -1.01
C GLU A 26 20.66 28.16 -1.15
N ALA A 27 21.48 28.08 -2.18
CA ALA A 27 22.51 29.08 -2.49
C ALA A 27 22.33 29.58 -3.93
N GLY A 28 21.51 30.60 -4.10
CA GLY A 28 21.28 31.20 -5.41
C GLY A 28 20.95 32.68 -5.29
N THR A 29 20.89 33.38 -6.42
CA THR A 29 20.62 34.83 -6.46
C THR A 29 19.30 35.18 -5.80
N LEU A 30 18.25 34.36 -6.02
CA LEU A 30 16.90 34.57 -5.47
C LEU A 30 16.79 34.20 -3.98
N THR A 31 17.72 33.40 -3.47
CA THR A 31 17.70 32.95 -2.07
C THR A 31 18.65 33.71 -1.18
N LEU A 32 19.37 34.70 -1.71
CA LEU A 32 20.18 35.62 -0.93
C LEU A 32 19.27 36.49 -0.05
N PRO A 33 19.53 36.55 1.29
CA PRO A 33 18.80 37.47 2.15
C PRO A 33 18.94 38.91 1.66
N GLU A 34 17.85 39.71 1.71
CA GLU A 34 17.80 41.08 1.18
C GLU A 34 18.96 41.96 1.69
N ARG A 35 19.33 41.81 2.96
CA ARG A 35 20.49 42.52 3.54
C ARG A 35 21.82 42.22 2.81
N LEU A 36 22.04 40.97 2.38
CA LEU A 36 23.26 40.59 1.68
C LEU A 36 23.20 41.03 0.21
N TRP A 37 22.00 41.04 -0.38
CA TRP A 37 21.77 41.55 -1.72
C TRP A 37 22.00 43.05 -1.80
N THR A 38 21.46 43.83 -0.83
CA THR A 38 21.69 45.25 -0.72
C THR A 38 23.16 45.61 -0.52
N GLU A 39 23.88 44.84 0.33
CA GLU A 39 25.33 45.02 0.49
C GLU A 39 26.11 44.67 -0.79
N ALA A 40 25.67 43.65 -1.55
CA ALA A 40 26.26 43.34 -2.84
C ALA A 40 26.08 44.50 -3.85
N LYS A 41 24.89 45.13 -3.89
CA LYS A 41 24.65 46.31 -4.70
C LYS A 41 25.55 47.49 -4.29
N ARG A 42 25.68 47.74 -2.98
CA ARG A 42 26.56 48.80 -2.43
C ARG A 42 28.01 48.58 -2.84
N ARG A 43 28.50 47.36 -2.75
CA ARG A 43 29.86 46.99 -3.19
C ARG A 43 30.02 47.10 -4.70
N ALA A 44 29.01 46.72 -5.48
CA ALA A 44 29.09 46.81 -6.92
C ALA A 44 29.18 48.22 -7.42
N ALA A 45 28.50 49.18 -6.79
CA ALA A 45 28.59 50.59 -7.15
C ALA A 45 30.04 51.13 -7.09
N VAL A 46 30.87 50.59 -6.20
CA VAL A 46 32.26 50.99 -6.06
C VAL A 46 33.22 50.08 -6.83
N ILE A 47 33.00 48.77 -6.82
CA ILE A 47 33.92 47.77 -7.39
C ILE A 47 33.75 47.65 -8.92
N ALA A 48 32.52 47.77 -9.48
CA ALA A 48 32.30 47.56 -10.90
C ALA A 48 33.05 48.59 -11.79
N PRO A 49 33.04 49.90 -11.46
CA PRO A 49 33.86 50.88 -12.20
C PRO A 49 35.34 50.58 -12.18
N LEU A 50 35.87 50.12 -11.02
CA LEU A 50 37.28 49.77 -10.87
C LEU A 50 37.66 48.48 -11.61
N ALA A 51 36.70 47.60 -11.78
CA ALA A 51 36.92 46.32 -12.49
C ALA A 51 37.10 46.49 -14.01
N ALA A 52 36.66 47.62 -14.58
CA ALA A 52 36.85 47.96 -15.99
C ALA A 52 38.29 48.36 -16.34
N ALA A 53 39.06 48.81 -15.35
CA ALA A 53 40.45 49.18 -15.55
C ALA A 53 41.37 47.95 -15.40
N ASP A 54 42.35 47.78 -16.27
CA ASP A 54 43.32 46.65 -16.23
C ASP A 54 44.13 46.66 -14.92
N LEU A 55 44.59 47.86 -14.53
CA LEU A 55 45.38 48.08 -13.32
C LEU A 55 44.67 49.08 -12.38
N VAL A 56 44.51 48.70 -11.12
CA VAL A 56 43.95 49.57 -10.08
C VAL A 56 45.06 49.96 -9.12
N PRO A 57 45.47 51.25 -9.08
CA PRO A 57 46.52 51.71 -8.17
C PRO A 57 46.13 51.55 -6.69
N SER A 58 47.12 51.36 -5.84
CA SER A 58 46.93 51.20 -4.37
C SER A 58 46.14 52.35 -3.74
N ALA A 59 46.43 53.60 -4.13
CA ALA A 59 45.70 54.78 -3.64
C ALA A 59 44.18 54.71 -3.97
N VAL A 60 43.81 54.24 -5.18
CA VAL A 60 42.41 54.09 -5.61
C VAL A 60 41.72 52.95 -4.86
N ALA A 61 42.43 51.82 -4.70
CA ALA A 61 41.90 50.67 -3.94
C ALA A 61 41.71 51.04 -2.46
N ARG A 62 42.58 51.88 -1.87
CA ARG A 62 42.46 52.36 -0.48
C ARG A 62 41.23 53.29 -0.35
N ALA A 63 41.07 54.24 -1.22
CA ALA A 63 39.89 55.13 -1.24
C ALA A 63 38.58 54.37 -1.37
N ALA A 64 38.53 53.35 -2.25
CA ALA A 64 37.40 52.42 -2.37
C ALA A 64 37.18 51.63 -1.07
N GLY A 65 38.24 51.22 -0.41
CA GLY A 65 38.19 50.55 0.91
C GLY A 65 37.60 51.47 1.99
N GLU A 66 37.98 52.72 2.06
CA GLU A 66 37.42 53.73 2.97
C GLU A 66 35.92 53.89 2.72
N THR A 67 35.49 54.03 1.47
CA THR A 67 34.08 54.14 1.07
C THR A 67 33.25 52.94 1.49
N LEU A 68 33.78 51.74 1.42
CA LEU A 68 33.12 50.47 1.75
C LEU A 68 33.31 50.04 3.21
N GLY A 69 34.20 50.72 3.98
CA GLY A 69 34.59 50.27 5.32
C GLY A 69 35.36 48.95 5.29
N LEU A 70 36.19 48.73 4.25
CA LEU A 70 36.95 47.48 4.02
C LEU A 70 38.45 47.77 3.87
N SER A 71 39.27 46.79 4.15
CA SER A 71 40.72 46.91 3.90
C SER A 71 41.03 46.87 2.39
N GLU A 72 42.10 47.54 1.98
CA GLU A 72 42.63 47.53 0.62
C GLU A 72 42.77 46.09 0.06
N ARG A 73 43.29 45.18 0.88
CA ARG A 73 43.39 43.74 0.54
C ARG A 73 42.04 43.13 0.21
N THR A 74 40.97 43.52 0.93
CA THR A 74 39.62 43.04 0.68
C THR A 74 39.07 43.60 -0.61
N VAL A 75 39.37 44.84 -0.95
CA VAL A 75 38.97 45.46 -2.24
C VAL A 75 39.59 44.70 -3.40
N TYR A 76 40.89 44.39 -3.37
CA TYR A 76 41.52 43.56 -4.42
C TYR A 76 40.93 42.15 -4.48
N ALA A 77 40.56 41.55 -3.36
CA ALA A 77 39.91 40.26 -3.35
C ALA A 77 38.50 40.31 -4.00
N LEU A 78 37.72 41.37 -3.74
CA LEU A 78 36.42 41.62 -4.37
C LEU A 78 36.56 41.88 -5.87
N LEU A 79 37.52 42.71 -6.30
CA LEU A 79 37.85 42.96 -7.71
C LEU A 79 38.16 41.66 -8.47
N ARG A 80 39.04 40.84 -7.91
CA ARG A 80 39.39 39.54 -8.50
C ARG A 80 38.19 38.65 -8.63
N ARG A 81 37.38 38.57 -7.57
CA ARG A 81 36.18 37.73 -7.56
C ARG A 81 35.11 38.22 -8.56
N TYR A 82 34.92 39.54 -8.66
CA TYR A 82 33.97 40.15 -9.60
C TYR A 82 34.39 39.91 -11.05
N ARG A 83 35.70 40.16 -11.37
CA ARG A 83 36.27 39.86 -12.69
C ARG A 83 36.13 38.39 -13.06
N HIS A 84 36.50 37.51 -12.11
CA HIS A 84 36.46 36.05 -12.35
C HIS A 84 35.03 35.52 -12.56
N SER A 85 34.04 36.17 -11.97
CA SER A 85 32.61 35.82 -12.15
C SER A 85 31.98 36.40 -13.44
N GLY A 86 32.74 37.13 -14.27
CA GLY A 86 32.20 37.82 -15.43
C GLY A 86 31.30 39.03 -15.07
N GLY A 87 31.53 39.66 -13.91
CA GLY A 87 30.76 40.84 -13.51
C GLY A 87 29.46 40.57 -12.79
N LEU A 88 29.27 39.38 -12.23
CA LEU A 88 28.05 39.04 -11.52
C LEU A 88 27.94 39.73 -10.16
N LEU A 89 26.84 40.46 -9.95
CA LEU A 89 26.54 41.21 -8.72
C LEU A 89 26.59 40.30 -7.46
N ALA A 90 26.01 39.10 -7.56
CA ALA A 90 25.97 38.12 -6.49
C ALA A 90 27.36 37.70 -5.98
N SER A 91 28.40 37.82 -6.83
CA SER A 91 29.78 37.52 -6.45
C SER A 91 30.33 38.48 -5.38
N LEU A 92 29.76 39.67 -5.24
CA LEU A 92 30.15 40.68 -4.27
C LEU A 92 29.40 40.55 -2.94
N ALA A 93 28.46 39.65 -2.82
CA ALA A 93 27.73 39.41 -1.57
C ALA A 93 28.71 38.94 -0.46
N PRO A 94 28.51 39.41 0.78
CA PRO A 94 29.30 38.95 1.92
C PRO A 94 29.12 37.42 2.08
N GLN A 95 30.22 36.70 2.05
CA GLN A 95 30.18 35.26 2.32
C GLN A 95 30.37 35.03 3.84
N PRO A 96 29.62 34.11 4.44
CA PRO A 96 29.84 33.73 5.81
C PRO A 96 31.29 33.19 5.93
N SER A 97 32.02 33.69 6.92
CA SER A 97 33.36 33.16 7.19
C SER A 97 33.29 31.66 7.40
N PRO A 98 34.10 30.85 6.72
CA PRO A 98 34.10 29.41 6.94
C PRO A 98 34.48 29.02 8.38
N GLY A 99 34.92 29.94 9.21
CA GLY A 99 35.06 29.82 10.66
C GLY A 99 35.82 28.57 11.14
N GLY A 100 36.70 28.02 10.32
CA GLY A 100 37.39 26.76 10.62
C GLY A 100 36.51 25.50 10.40
N ARG A 101 35.30 25.62 9.82
CA ARG A 101 34.51 24.45 9.40
C ARG A 101 35.29 23.63 8.37
N GLY A 102 35.43 22.33 8.61
CA GLY A 102 36.22 21.42 7.76
C GLY A 102 37.69 21.33 8.09
N LYS A 103 38.24 22.14 9.00
CA LYS A 103 39.59 21.96 9.52
C LYS A 103 39.54 21.13 10.80
N THR A 104 40.26 20.00 10.82
CA THR A 104 40.34 19.16 12.01
C THR A 104 41.29 19.85 13.01
N ARG A 105 40.86 19.97 14.28
CA ARG A 105 41.68 20.45 15.39
C ARG A 105 42.38 19.29 16.12
N LEU A 106 42.08 18.07 15.72
CA LEU A 106 42.67 16.85 16.30
C LEU A 106 43.92 16.46 15.52
N SER A 107 44.86 15.83 16.22
CA SER A 107 46.06 15.32 15.59
C SER A 107 45.76 14.23 14.57
N ARG A 108 46.64 14.04 13.59
CA ARG A 108 46.46 13.02 12.54
C ARG A 108 46.28 11.62 13.13
N LEU A 109 47.01 11.31 14.20
CA LEU A 109 46.93 10.04 14.93
C LEU A 109 45.56 9.87 15.60
N THR A 110 45.04 10.92 16.22
CA THR A 110 43.69 10.90 16.84
C THR A 110 42.59 10.67 15.81
N GLU A 111 42.65 11.34 14.64
CA GLU A 111 41.67 11.12 13.55
C GLU A 111 41.74 9.69 13.00
N GLN A 112 42.97 9.12 12.91
CA GLN A 112 43.14 7.73 12.49
C GLN A 112 42.48 6.75 13.48
N ILE A 113 42.73 6.90 14.78
CA ILE A 113 42.09 6.08 15.83
C ILE A 113 40.56 6.17 15.76
N ILE A 114 40.03 7.37 15.53
CA ILE A 114 38.56 7.54 15.39
C ILE A 114 38.05 6.81 14.14
N ALA A 115 38.73 6.92 13.01
CA ALA A 115 38.33 6.27 11.76
C ALA A 115 38.35 4.74 11.87
N GLU A 116 39.35 4.18 12.52
CA GLU A 116 39.46 2.74 12.80
C GLU A 116 38.33 2.28 13.72
N ALA A 117 38.08 2.99 14.82
CA ALA A 117 37.02 2.66 15.75
C ALA A 117 35.61 2.76 15.08
N ILE A 118 35.40 3.72 14.19
CA ILE A 118 34.15 3.80 13.40
C ILE A 118 34.01 2.57 12.50
N ARG A 119 35.09 2.15 11.84
CA ARG A 119 35.06 0.96 10.96
C ARG A 119 34.75 -0.31 11.73
N ASP A 120 35.41 -0.51 12.89
CA ASP A 120 35.34 -1.76 13.64
C ASP A 120 34.12 -1.86 14.54
N GLU A 121 33.61 -0.75 15.06
CA GLU A 121 32.50 -0.73 16.01
C GLU A 121 31.18 -0.26 15.43
N TYR A 122 31.20 0.76 14.56
CA TYR A 122 29.97 1.37 14.03
C TYR A 122 29.52 0.77 12.71
N LEU A 123 30.46 0.55 11.78
CA LEU A 123 30.17 0.05 10.43
C LEU A 123 30.07 -1.48 10.38
N THR A 124 29.38 -2.06 11.38
CA THR A 124 29.19 -3.51 11.53
C THR A 124 27.70 -3.88 11.52
N ARG A 125 27.39 -5.13 11.17
CA ARG A 125 26.01 -5.64 11.17
C ARG A 125 25.38 -5.74 12.57
N GLN A 126 26.19 -5.67 13.63
CA GLN A 126 25.70 -5.63 15.01
C GLN A 126 24.99 -4.31 15.37
N LYS A 127 25.07 -3.30 14.50
CA LYS A 127 24.39 -2.00 14.65
C LYS A 127 24.68 -1.30 15.99
N LYS A 128 25.91 -1.43 16.50
CA LYS A 128 26.33 -0.80 17.75
C LYS A 128 26.08 0.71 17.71
N ARG A 129 25.75 1.29 18.86
CA ARG A 129 25.51 2.73 19.02
C ARG A 129 26.81 3.53 19.01
N ALA A 130 26.75 4.83 18.76
CA ALA A 130 27.89 5.74 18.77
C ALA A 130 28.69 5.68 20.07
N GLU A 131 28.08 5.36 21.19
CA GLU A 131 28.74 5.21 22.50
C GLU A 131 29.76 4.06 22.52
N ALA A 132 29.58 3.01 21.75
CA ALA A 132 30.56 1.95 21.61
C ALA A 132 31.84 2.47 20.94
N VAL A 133 31.69 3.33 19.91
CA VAL A 133 32.84 4.00 19.27
C VAL A 133 33.57 4.93 20.24
N VAL A 134 32.81 5.70 21.03
CA VAL A 134 33.41 6.59 22.04
C VAL A 134 34.28 5.82 23.03
N ARG A 135 33.79 4.66 23.51
CA ARG A 135 34.58 3.80 24.42
C ARG A 135 35.82 3.25 23.73
N ALA A 136 35.70 2.68 22.55
CA ALA A 136 36.82 2.12 21.79
C ALA A 136 37.86 3.17 21.47
N VAL A 137 37.47 4.39 21.08
CA VAL A 137 38.42 5.50 20.87
C VAL A 137 39.14 5.87 22.14
N ARG A 138 38.47 5.92 23.30
CA ARG A 138 39.06 6.22 24.58
C ARG A 138 40.11 5.18 25.00
N GLU A 139 39.81 3.91 24.81
CA GLU A 139 40.70 2.80 25.10
C GLU A 139 41.92 2.81 24.18
N ARG A 140 41.73 2.95 22.87
CA ARG A 140 42.81 3.00 21.88
C ARG A 140 43.71 4.24 22.08
N ALA A 141 43.13 5.40 22.39
CA ALA A 141 43.91 6.61 22.67
C ALA A 141 44.79 6.45 23.92
N ARG A 142 44.26 5.84 24.99
CA ARG A 142 45.03 5.54 26.21
C ARG A 142 46.16 4.54 25.92
N ALA A 143 45.87 3.49 25.16
CA ALA A 143 46.88 2.51 24.76
C ALA A 143 48.03 3.15 23.91
N ALA A 144 47.68 4.15 23.10
CA ALA A 144 48.65 4.91 22.31
C ALA A 144 49.35 6.06 23.08
N GLY A 145 49.08 6.22 24.39
CA GLY A 145 49.66 7.26 25.21
C GLY A 145 49.23 8.69 24.88
N ILE A 146 48.08 8.87 24.20
CA ILE A 146 47.56 10.18 23.84
C ILE A 146 46.29 10.53 24.61
N THR A 147 46.07 11.84 24.83
CA THR A 147 44.84 12.31 25.47
C THR A 147 43.63 11.98 24.61
N PRO A 148 42.64 11.26 25.16
CA PRO A 148 41.43 10.92 24.42
C PRO A 148 40.66 12.16 23.96
N PRO A 149 40.15 12.19 22.72
CA PRO A 149 39.33 13.29 22.24
C PRO A 149 37.97 13.35 23.00
N SER A 150 37.33 14.52 22.98
CA SER A 150 36.03 14.67 23.63
C SER A 150 34.99 13.75 22.99
N PRO A 151 34.03 13.18 23.78
CA PRO A 151 32.96 12.35 23.25
C PRO A 151 32.18 13.01 22.11
N ASN A 152 31.97 14.33 22.21
CA ASN A 152 31.27 15.09 21.17
C ASN A 152 32.06 15.17 19.85
N ALA A 153 33.38 15.23 19.90
CA ALA A 153 34.21 15.17 18.70
C ALA A 153 34.10 13.82 18.00
N VAL A 154 34.05 12.72 18.75
CA VAL A 154 33.85 11.37 18.20
C VAL A 154 32.45 11.22 17.62
N ARG A 155 31.37 11.61 18.35
CA ARG A 155 30.01 11.58 17.86
C ARG A 155 29.81 12.43 16.60
N ALA A 156 30.51 13.55 16.48
CA ALA A 156 30.47 14.38 15.27
C ALA A 156 31.03 13.63 14.05
N ARG A 157 32.13 12.84 14.21
CA ARG A 157 32.67 12.00 13.12
C ARG A 157 31.74 10.85 12.77
N VAL A 158 31.10 10.21 13.75
CA VAL A 158 30.09 9.17 13.50
C VAL A 158 28.94 9.74 12.71
N ARG A 159 28.43 10.94 13.04
CA ARG A 159 27.36 11.62 12.29
C ARG A 159 27.78 12.04 10.88
N ALA A 160 29.05 12.33 10.67
CA ALA A 160 29.61 12.70 9.37
C ALA A 160 29.85 11.50 8.44
N VAL A 161 29.64 10.25 8.91
CA VAL A 161 29.70 9.07 8.04
C VAL A 161 28.58 9.17 7.02
N ARG A 162 28.90 8.99 5.74
CA ARG A 162 27.90 9.00 4.66
C ARG A 162 26.81 7.98 4.92
N ALA A 163 25.57 8.41 4.76
CA ALA A 163 24.38 7.59 5.05
C ALA A 163 24.35 6.30 4.22
N ASP A 164 24.73 6.36 2.96
CA ASP A 164 24.81 5.21 2.06
C ASP A 164 25.84 4.17 2.56
N LEU A 165 27.05 4.62 2.95
CA LEU A 165 28.07 3.74 3.49
C LEU A 165 27.63 3.11 4.82
N ALA A 166 27.04 3.91 5.71
CA ALA A 166 26.53 3.43 7.00
C ALA A 166 25.44 2.37 6.78
N THR A 167 24.44 2.63 5.93
CA THR A 167 23.35 1.70 5.64
C THR A 167 23.86 0.42 4.99
N ARG A 168 24.73 0.53 3.97
CA ARG A 168 25.30 -0.64 3.29
C ARG A 168 26.06 -1.56 4.24
N ARG A 169 26.87 -0.99 5.15
CA ARG A 169 27.70 -1.78 6.09
C ARG A 169 26.89 -2.34 7.24
N ARG A 170 25.93 -1.58 7.76
CA ARG A 170 25.15 -1.95 8.95
C ARG A 170 23.95 -2.83 8.62
N GLU A 171 23.32 -2.62 7.47
CA GLU A 171 22.07 -3.30 7.08
C GLU A 171 22.25 -4.24 5.90
N GLY A 172 23.26 -4.01 5.08
CA GLY A 172 23.51 -4.77 3.86
C GLY A 172 22.87 -4.15 2.63
N SER A 173 23.40 -4.51 1.46
CA SER A 173 22.94 -4.00 0.15
C SER A 173 21.55 -4.50 -0.28
N ARG A 174 21.00 -5.49 0.41
CA ARG A 174 19.65 -6.04 0.14
C ARG A 174 18.58 -5.51 1.10
N SER A 175 18.94 -4.64 2.04
CA SER A 175 17.99 -4.11 3.03
C SER A 175 17.02 -3.11 2.40
N SER A 176 15.83 -2.98 2.99
CA SER A 176 14.86 -1.95 2.61
C SER A 176 15.42 -0.53 2.82
N ALA A 177 16.29 -0.34 3.83
CA ALA A 177 16.95 0.93 4.09
C ALA A 177 17.93 1.31 2.98
N TRP A 178 18.71 0.34 2.45
CA TRP A 178 19.58 0.57 1.29
C TRP A 178 18.80 0.94 0.04
N ARG A 179 17.71 0.19 -0.26
CA ARG A 179 16.85 0.47 -1.42
C ARG A 179 16.27 1.88 -1.43
N ARG A 180 15.99 2.46 -0.26
CA ARG A 180 15.52 3.86 -0.16
C ARG A 180 16.60 4.89 -0.51
N LEU A 181 17.87 4.52 -0.50
CA LEU A 181 18.99 5.39 -0.86
C LEU A 181 19.39 5.26 -2.34
N GLU A 182 18.96 4.18 -3.00
CA GLU A 182 19.21 4.02 -4.43
C GLU A 182 18.29 4.96 -5.23
N PRO A 183 18.82 5.66 -6.24
CA PRO A 183 17.96 6.44 -7.13
C PRO A 183 16.99 5.52 -7.85
N VAL A 184 15.75 5.94 -7.95
CA VAL A 184 14.74 5.23 -8.77
C VAL A 184 15.11 5.47 -10.24
N THR A 185 15.93 4.58 -10.78
CA THR A 185 16.32 4.57 -12.20
C THR A 185 15.52 3.50 -12.93
N GLY A 186 14.33 3.81 -13.36
CA GLY A 186 13.53 2.88 -14.14
C GLY A 186 12.32 3.60 -14.71
N MET A 187 12.24 3.65 -16.01
CA MET A 187 11.00 4.02 -16.67
C MET A 187 10.06 2.82 -16.57
N THR A 188 8.85 3.02 -16.07
CA THR A 188 7.77 2.07 -16.33
C THR A 188 7.71 1.88 -17.83
N PRO A 189 7.72 0.63 -18.36
CA PRO A 189 7.62 0.43 -19.81
C PRO A 189 6.46 1.26 -20.35
N ALA A 190 6.71 2.02 -21.40
CA ALA A 190 5.65 2.74 -22.10
C ALA A 190 4.67 1.69 -22.62
N VAL A 191 3.47 1.66 -22.06
CA VAL A 191 2.39 0.74 -22.43
C VAL A 191 1.38 1.57 -23.19
N GLU A 192 1.30 1.32 -24.47
CA GLU A 192 0.50 2.15 -25.38
C GLU A 192 -0.92 1.59 -25.59
N ARG A 193 -1.15 0.30 -25.34
CA ARG A 193 -2.42 -0.38 -25.64
C ARG A 193 -3.14 -0.85 -24.37
N PRO A 194 -4.48 -0.78 -24.34
CA PRO A 194 -5.28 -1.40 -23.29
C PRO A 194 -4.98 -2.90 -23.15
N MET A 195 -4.86 -3.40 -21.94
CA MET A 195 -4.55 -4.79 -21.60
C MET A 195 -3.23 -5.33 -22.19
N ALA A 196 -2.35 -4.47 -22.73
CA ALA A 196 -1.04 -4.94 -23.18
C ALA A 196 -0.20 -5.44 -22.00
N VAL A 197 -0.29 -4.79 -20.85
CA VAL A 197 0.36 -5.20 -19.60
C VAL A 197 -0.62 -5.08 -18.43
N LEU A 198 -0.84 -6.19 -17.75
CA LEU A 198 -1.62 -6.27 -16.52
C LEU A 198 -0.68 -6.50 -15.34
N GLN A 199 -0.82 -5.73 -14.27
CA GLN A 199 -0.11 -5.98 -13.00
C GLN A 199 -1.09 -6.55 -11.98
N ILE A 200 -0.67 -7.64 -11.30
CA ILE A 200 -1.43 -8.25 -10.21
C ILE A 200 -0.60 -8.22 -8.94
N ASP A 201 -1.26 -7.89 -7.83
CA ASP A 201 -0.65 -7.90 -6.50
C ASP A 201 -1.69 -8.27 -5.43
N HIS A 202 -1.20 -8.55 -4.22
CA HIS A 202 -2.00 -9.00 -3.09
C HIS A 202 -1.78 -8.13 -1.86
N THR A 203 -2.84 -7.94 -1.09
CA THR A 203 -2.76 -7.27 0.20
C THR A 203 -3.79 -7.85 1.17
N PRO A 204 -3.46 -7.99 2.47
CA PRO A 204 -4.52 -8.19 3.46
C PRO A 204 -5.37 -6.91 3.53
N VAL A 205 -6.68 -7.05 3.43
CA VAL A 205 -7.59 -5.91 3.54
C VAL A 205 -7.57 -5.36 4.97
N ASP A 206 -7.49 -4.04 5.12
CA ASP A 206 -7.48 -3.38 6.42
C ASP A 206 -8.89 -3.32 7.05
N LEU A 207 -9.60 -4.45 7.03
CA LEU A 207 -10.97 -4.58 7.51
C LEU A 207 -11.20 -5.96 8.14
N VAL A 208 -11.80 -5.97 9.32
CA VAL A 208 -12.29 -7.22 9.93
C VAL A 208 -13.68 -7.50 9.37
N LEU A 209 -13.88 -8.70 8.84
CA LEU A 209 -15.18 -9.17 8.36
C LEU A 209 -15.85 -10.07 9.39
N VAL A 210 -17.16 -10.17 9.23
CA VAL A 210 -17.98 -11.07 10.04
C VAL A 210 -18.43 -12.29 9.24
N ASP A 211 -18.60 -13.38 9.94
CA ASP A 211 -19.22 -14.59 9.41
C ASP A 211 -20.66 -14.29 8.95
N GLU A 212 -21.03 -14.80 7.80
CA GLU A 212 -22.35 -14.54 7.22
C GLU A 212 -23.49 -15.02 8.11
N ALA A 213 -23.26 -16.13 8.79
CA ALA A 213 -24.22 -16.81 9.62
C ALA A 213 -24.28 -16.25 11.05
N SER A 214 -23.17 -16.23 11.76
CA SER A 214 -23.10 -15.87 13.16
C SER A 214 -22.91 -14.37 13.40
N ARG A 215 -22.53 -13.61 12.37
CA ARG A 215 -22.13 -12.21 12.46
C ARG A 215 -20.99 -11.96 13.46
N GLN A 216 -20.25 -13.02 13.79
CA GLN A 216 -19.04 -12.92 14.62
C GLN A 216 -17.83 -12.56 13.76
N PRO A 217 -16.89 -11.79 14.31
CA PRO A 217 -15.64 -11.46 13.60
C PRO A 217 -14.89 -12.74 13.23
N ILE A 218 -14.46 -12.85 11.99
CA ILE A 218 -13.71 -14.00 11.46
C ILE A 218 -12.32 -13.64 10.96
N GLY A 219 -11.99 -12.34 10.93
CA GLY A 219 -10.69 -11.87 10.57
C GLY A 219 -10.66 -11.01 9.31
N ARG A 220 -9.46 -10.79 8.81
CA ARG A 220 -9.19 -9.95 7.64
C ARG A 220 -9.08 -10.83 6.40
N PRO A 221 -9.79 -10.50 5.28
CA PRO A 221 -9.61 -11.18 4.02
C PRO A 221 -8.37 -10.68 3.28
N TRP A 222 -8.00 -11.39 2.23
CA TRP A 222 -7.01 -10.98 1.24
C TRP A 222 -7.71 -10.39 0.02
N LEU A 223 -7.14 -9.32 -0.51
CA LEU A 223 -7.49 -8.75 -1.81
C LEU A 223 -6.38 -9.08 -2.79
N THR A 224 -6.73 -9.69 -3.91
CA THR A 224 -5.90 -9.79 -5.11
C THR A 224 -6.48 -8.82 -6.12
N VAL A 225 -5.69 -7.91 -6.67
CA VAL A 225 -6.18 -6.88 -7.60
C VAL A 225 -5.33 -6.82 -8.86
N ALA A 226 -5.99 -6.66 -10.00
CA ALA A 226 -5.39 -6.53 -11.31
C ALA A 226 -5.63 -5.13 -11.88
N ILE A 227 -4.56 -4.45 -12.30
CA ILE A 227 -4.62 -3.12 -12.90
C ILE A 227 -4.03 -3.15 -14.31
N ASP A 228 -4.74 -2.55 -15.26
CA ASP A 228 -4.20 -2.25 -16.58
C ASP A 228 -3.20 -1.09 -16.51
N VAL A 229 -1.97 -1.35 -16.94
CA VAL A 229 -0.86 -0.39 -16.82
C VAL A 229 -1.08 0.84 -17.69
N MET A 230 -1.75 0.71 -18.83
CA MET A 230 -2.00 1.84 -19.74
C MET A 230 -3.05 2.79 -19.20
N SER A 231 -4.22 2.29 -18.88
CA SER A 231 -5.39 3.11 -18.49
C SER A 231 -5.44 3.42 -17.00
N ARG A 232 -4.76 2.64 -16.16
CA ARG A 232 -4.93 2.61 -14.70
C ARG A 232 -6.29 2.06 -14.25
N CYS A 233 -7.11 1.55 -15.15
CA CYS A 233 -8.33 0.86 -14.75
C CYS A 233 -8.02 -0.40 -13.97
N ILE A 234 -8.83 -0.65 -12.96
CA ILE A 234 -8.88 -1.96 -12.31
C ILE A 234 -9.59 -2.90 -13.26
N ALA A 235 -8.85 -3.89 -13.78
CA ALA A 235 -9.41 -4.87 -14.70
C ALA A 235 -10.20 -5.96 -13.97
N GLY A 236 -9.78 -6.31 -12.75
CA GLY A 236 -10.46 -7.31 -11.94
C GLY A 236 -9.89 -7.38 -10.53
N PHE A 237 -10.60 -8.07 -9.65
CA PHE A 237 -10.13 -8.38 -8.30
C PHE A 237 -10.71 -9.71 -7.80
N LEU A 238 -10.14 -10.21 -6.72
CA LEU A 238 -10.64 -11.33 -5.94
C LEU A 238 -10.48 -11.00 -4.45
N VAL A 239 -11.55 -11.20 -3.67
CA VAL A 239 -11.49 -11.20 -2.20
C VAL A 239 -11.67 -12.62 -1.68
N SER A 240 -10.83 -13.02 -0.73
CA SER A 240 -10.83 -14.38 -0.18
C SER A 240 -10.22 -14.42 1.21
N PHE A 241 -10.66 -15.36 2.04
CA PHE A 241 -9.96 -15.70 3.28
C PHE A 241 -8.79 -16.67 3.06
N GLU A 242 -8.70 -17.27 1.87
CA GLU A 242 -7.56 -18.10 1.51
C GLU A 242 -6.31 -17.22 1.28
N PRO A 243 -5.14 -17.62 1.78
CA PRO A 243 -3.89 -16.91 1.52
C PRO A 243 -3.60 -16.75 0.03
N PRO A 244 -2.81 -15.73 -0.37
CA PRO A 244 -2.36 -15.57 -1.74
C PRO A 244 -1.75 -16.85 -2.31
N SER A 245 -2.06 -17.15 -3.57
CA SER A 245 -1.58 -18.33 -4.27
C SER A 245 -1.68 -18.14 -5.78
N ALA A 246 -1.10 -19.05 -6.55
CA ALA A 246 -1.29 -19.08 -8.01
C ALA A 246 -2.78 -19.16 -8.40
N THR A 247 -3.62 -19.77 -7.57
CA THR A 247 -5.06 -19.84 -7.77
C THR A 247 -5.71 -18.47 -7.65
N SER A 248 -5.35 -17.66 -6.63
CA SER A 248 -5.90 -16.31 -6.46
C SER A 248 -5.49 -15.38 -7.61
N VAL A 249 -4.26 -15.52 -8.13
CA VAL A 249 -3.84 -14.81 -9.35
C VAL A 249 -4.67 -15.26 -10.55
N GLY A 250 -4.82 -16.57 -10.74
CA GLY A 250 -5.56 -17.11 -11.87
C GLY A 250 -7.04 -16.70 -11.87
N LEU A 251 -7.70 -16.73 -10.71
CA LEU A 251 -9.10 -16.28 -10.56
C LEU A 251 -9.23 -14.77 -10.76
N CYS A 252 -8.26 -13.99 -10.27
CA CYS A 252 -8.22 -12.54 -10.51
C CYS A 252 -7.99 -12.23 -12.00
N LEU A 253 -7.10 -12.98 -12.66
CA LEU A 253 -6.85 -12.88 -14.10
C LEU A 253 -8.11 -13.24 -14.91
N ALA A 254 -8.83 -14.31 -14.54
CA ALA A 254 -10.10 -14.66 -15.17
C ALA A 254 -11.12 -13.54 -15.00
N HIS A 255 -11.25 -12.99 -13.79
CA HIS A 255 -12.13 -11.83 -13.57
C HIS A 255 -11.68 -10.62 -14.41
N ALA A 256 -10.38 -10.37 -14.55
CA ALA A 256 -9.88 -9.26 -15.37
C ALA A 256 -10.18 -9.42 -16.87
N ALA A 257 -10.04 -10.64 -17.39
CA ALA A 257 -10.17 -10.91 -18.82
C ALA A 257 -11.60 -11.09 -19.31
N LEU A 258 -12.51 -11.55 -18.44
CA LEU A 258 -13.90 -11.86 -18.81
C LEU A 258 -14.83 -10.65 -18.67
N PRO A 259 -15.96 -10.62 -19.42
CA PRO A 259 -16.99 -9.60 -19.31
C PRO A 259 -17.54 -9.48 -17.89
N LYS A 260 -17.82 -8.25 -17.44
CA LYS A 260 -18.26 -7.98 -16.06
C LYS A 260 -19.77 -8.05 -15.88
N ALA A 261 -20.55 -8.09 -16.95
CA ALA A 261 -22.01 -8.03 -16.88
C ALA A 261 -22.61 -9.16 -16.03
N GLU A 262 -22.20 -10.41 -16.26
CA GLU A 262 -22.66 -11.56 -15.48
C GLU A 262 -22.18 -11.50 -14.03
N TYR A 263 -20.95 -11.06 -13.81
CA TYR A 263 -20.39 -10.86 -12.48
C TYR A 263 -21.19 -9.83 -11.68
N LEU A 264 -21.44 -8.65 -12.25
CA LEU A 264 -22.24 -7.59 -11.60
C LEU A 264 -23.67 -8.04 -11.31
N ALA A 265 -24.31 -8.74 -12.27
CA ALA A 265 -25.64 -9.31 -12.07
C ALA A 265 -25.66 -10.33 -10.91
N ARG A 266 -24.65 -11.21 -10.83
CA ARG A 266 -24.50 -12.22 -9.75
C ARG A 266 -24.39 -11.59 -8.37
N ILE A 267 -23.65 -10.49 -8.23
CA ILE A 267 -23.50 -9.77 -6.95
C ILE A 267 -24.59 -8.71 -6.72
N GLY A 268 -25.60 -8.64 -7.58
CA GLY A 268 -26.77 -7.77 -7.42
C GLY A 268 -26.53 -6.29 -7.68
N ILE A 269 -25.48 -5.94 -8.43
CA ILE A 269 -25.14 -4.56 -8.77
C ILE A 269 -25.71 -4.19 -10.14
N GLN A 270 -26.39 -3.04 -10.19
CA GLN A 270 -26.95 -2.46 -11.41
C GLN A 270 -26.54 -0.99 -11.55
N GLY A 271 -26.59 -0.47 -12.77
CA GLY A 271 -26.36 0.96 -13.03
C GLY A 271 -24.90 1.41 -13.02
N VAL A 272 -23.94 0.48 -12.97
CA VAL A 272 -22.50 0.79 -13.13
C VAL A 272 -21.97 0.17 -14.41
N ASP A 273 -21.05 0.88 -15.08
CA ASP A 273 -20.36 0.43 -16.28
C ASP A 273 -18.93 0.01 -15.94
N TRP A 274 -18.60 -1.25 -16.22
CA TRP A 274 -17.26 -1.78 -16.06
C TRP A 274 -16.81 -2.50 -17.33
N PRO A 275 -16.42 -1.75 -18.38
CA PRO A 275 -16.14 -2.31 -19.71
C PRO A 275 -14.71 -2.82 -19.87
N VAL A 276 -13.95 -2.91 -18.78
CA VAL A 276 -12.54 -3.35 -18.81
C VAL A 276 -12.50 -4.87 -18.89
N GLU A 277 -12.22 -5.39 -20.09
CA GLU A 277 -12.18 -6.82 -20.39
C GLU A 277 -11.19 -7.13 -21.52
N GLY A 278 -10.97 -8.40 -21.78
CA GLY A 278 -10.12 -8.90 -22.83
C GLY A 278 -8.84 -9.56 -22.32
N LYS A 279 -8.24 -10.37 -23.16
CA LYS A 279 -7.04 -11.14 -22.83
C LYS A 279 -5.81 -10.23 -22.74
N PRO A 280 -5.07 -10.19 -21.62
CA PRO A 280 -3.86 -9.39 -21.53
C PRO A 280 -2.74 -9.99 -22.39
N GLY A 281 -1.91 -9.12 -22.96
CA GLY A 281 -0.72 -9.57 -23.67
C GLY A 281 0.37 -10.07 -22.72
N ARG A 282 0.48 -9.44 -21.54
CA ARG A 282 1.51 -9.72 -20.56
C ARG A 282 0.98 -9.54 -19.13
N LEU A 283 1.37 -10.47 -18.26
CA LEU A 283 1.03 -10.45 -16.84
C LEU A 283 2.30 -10.27 -16.01
N TYR A 284 2.32 -9.22 -15.16
CA TYR A 284 3.35 -9.01 -14.15
C TYR A 284 2.84 -9.39 -12.77
N VAL A 285 3.54 -10.29 -12.09
CA VAL A 285 3.25 -10.73 -10.72
C VAL A 285 4.49 -10.57 -9.83
N ASP A 286 4.29 -10.53 -8.50
CA ASP A 286 5.41 -10.55 -7.58
C ASP A 286 6.13 -11.90 -7.63
N ASN A 287 7.42 -11.90 -7.26
CA ASN A 287 8.27 -13.11 -7.24
C ASN A 287 8.16 -13.85 -5.90
N ALA A 288 6.96 -14.00 -5.38
CA ALA A 288 6.72 -14.76 -4.16
C ALA A 288 6.70 -16.28 -4.45
N ALA A 289 7.24 -17.07 -3.53
CA ALA A 289 7.40 -18.53 -3.71
C ALA A 289 6.06 -19.26 -3.96
N GLU A 290 4.96 -18.72 -3.45
CA GLU A 290 3.61 -19.23 -3.64
C GLU A 290 3.11 -19.21 -5.09
N PHE A 291 3.75 -18.44 -5.98
CA PHE A 291 3.36 -18.31 -7.40
C PHE A 291 4.09 -19.27 -8.33
N HIS A 292 5.02 -20.05 -7.81
CA HIS A 292 5.80 -21.02 -8.60
C HIS A 292 5.09 -22.38 -8.82
N SER A 293 3.74 -22.42 -8.69
CA SER A 293 3.01 -23.62 -9.12
C SER A 293 2.93 -23.68 -10.66
N ASP A 294 3.00 -24.87 -11.23
CA ASP A 294 2.92 -25.08 -12.68
C ASP A 294 1.60 -24.59 -13.31
N ALA A 295 0.54 -24.39 -12.53
CA ALA A 295 -0.77 -24.06 -13.05
C ALA A 295 -0.84 -22.67 -13.68
N LEU A 296 -0.25 -21.65 -13.03
CA LEU A 296 -0.28 -20.29 -13.56
C LEU A 296 0.58 -20.11 -14.82
N PRO A 297 1.87 -20.55 -14.87
CA PRO A 297 2.66 -20.47 -16.09
C PRO A 297 2.04 -21.21 -17.27
N ARG A 298 1.56 -22.45 -17.05
CA ARG A 298 0.95 -23.24 -18.11
C ARG A 298 -0.38 -22.68 -18.59
N GLY A 299 -1.20 -22.15 -17.70
CA GLY A 299 -2.42 -21.44 -18.09
C GLY A 299 -2.12 -20.20 -18.91
N CYS A 300 -1.14 -19.39 -18.51
CA CYS A 300 -0.71 -18.23 -19.28
C CYS A 300 -0.17 -18.63 -20.66
N GLU A 301 0.68 -19.64 -20.73
CA GLU A 301 1.26 -20.15 -21.98
C GLU A 301 0.17 -20.68 -22.92
N GLN A 302 -0.79 -21.48 -22.40
CA GLN A 302 -1.93 -22.02 -23.13
C GLN A 302 -2.75 -20.93 -23.83
N HIS A 303 -2.93 -19.80 -23.16
CA HIS A 303 -3.71 -18.67 -23.67
C HIS A 303 -2.86 -17.58 -24.35
N GLY A 304 -1.57 -17.81 -24.55
CA GLY A 304 -0.66 -16.86 -25.21
C GLY A 304 -0.46 -15.55 -24.42
N ILE A 305 -0.45 -15.66 -23.08
CA ILE A 305 -0.17 -14.55 -22.15
C ILE A 305 1.29 -14.67 -21.69
N ALA A 306 2.10 -13.67 -21.94
CA ALA A 306 3.47 -13.64 -21.41
C ALA A 306 3.43 -13.42 -19.90
N LEU A 307 4.06 -14.31 -19.12
CA LEU A 307 4.14 -14.20 -17.66
C LEU A 307 5.53 -13.75 -17.26
N ASP A 308 5.61 -12.60 -16.59
CA ASP A 308 6.83 -12.04 -16.05
C ASP A 308 6.74 -11.91 -14.53
N TYR A 309 7.80 -12.33 -13.87
CA TYR A 309 7.99 -12.11 -12.43
C TYR A 309 8.77 -10.83 -12.20
N ARG A 310 8.34 -10.02 -11.23
CA ARG A 310 9.07 -8.79 -10.87
C ARG A 310 10.49 -9.13 -10.46
N PRO A 311 11.51 -8.39 -10.94
CA PRO A 311 12.87 -8.59 -10.49
C PRO A 311 12.99 -8.41 -8.97
N ILE A 312 13.70 -9.32 -8.32
CA ILE A 312 13.97 -9.23 -6.88
C ILE A 312 14.68 -7.91 -6.59
N ALA A 313 14.17 -7.13 -5.64
CA ALA A 313 14.72 -5.85 -5.22
C ALA A 313 14.55 -4.66 -6.20
N ALA A 314 13.58 -4.72 -7.12
CA ALA A 314 13.23 -3.61 -8.01
C ALA A 314 11.79 -3.10 -7.74
N PRO A 315 11.54 -2.38 -6.63
CA PRO A 315 10.19 -1.97 -6.21
C PRO A 315 9.50 -1.02 -7.20
N HIS A 316 10.25 -0.31 -8.02
CA HIS A 316 9.69 0.61 -9.02
C HIS A 316 8.85 -0.08 -10.11
N PHE A 317 9.04 -1.38 -10.35
CA PHE A 317 8.19 -2.15 -11.28
C PHE A 317 6.79 -2.45 -10.71
N GLY A 318 6.59 -2.38 -9.39
CA GLY A 318 5.30 -2.57 -8.71
C GLY A 318 4.58 -1.28 -8.33
N GLY A 319 5.19 -0.12 -8.52
CA GLY A 319 4.71 1.15 -7.98
C GLY A 319 3.32 1.60 -8.46
N ILE A 320 2.80 1.03 -9.56
CA ILE A 320 1.45 1.30 -10.06
C ILE A 320 0.42 0.56 -9.21
N VAL A 321 0.56 -0.74 -9.08
CA VAL A 321 -0.39 -1.56 -8.31
C VAL A 321 -0.24 -1.31 -6.80
N GLU A 322 0.95 -1.00 -6.30
CA GLU A 322 1.16 -0.64 -4.89
C GLU A 322 0.43 0.68 -4.54
N ARG A 323 0.47 1.69 -5.41
CA ARG A 323 -0.29 2.94 -5.24
C ARG A 323 -1.80 2.70 -5.32
N LEU A 324 -2.24 1.85 -6.25
CA LEU A 324 -3.64 1.44 -6.33
C LEU A 324 -4.11 0.80 -5.02
N ILE A 325 -3.33 -0.15 -4.49
CA ILE A 325 -3.63 -0.80 -3.21
C ILE A 325 -3.76 0.24 -2.10
N GLY A 326 -2.84 1.21 -2.03
CA GLY A 326 -2.93 2.32 -1.08
C GLY A 326 -4.23 3.12 -1.22
N THR A 327 -4.66 3.43 -2.44
CA THR A 327 -5.93 4.12 -2.72
C THR A 327 -7.14 3.30 -2.27
N LEU A 328 -7.17 1.99 -2.60
CA LEU A 328 -8.27 1.11 -2.18
C LEU A 328 -8.32 0.95 -0.66
N MET A 329 -7.17 0.81 0.01
CA MET A 329 -7.14 0.72 1.48
C MET A 329 -7.59 2.03 2.14
N ALA A 330 -7.26 3.19 1.58
CA ALA A 330 -7.77 4.47 2.06
C ALA A 330 -9.32 4.53 2.00
N MET A 331 -9.93 4.02 0.92
CA MET A 331 -11.39 3.91 0.83
C MET A 331 -11.95 2.89 1.84
N VAL A 332 -11.27 1.77 2.06
CA VAL A 332 -11.66 0.74 3.04
C VAL A 332 -11.61 1.28 4.48
N HIS A 333 -10.70 2.21 4.77
CA HIS A 333 -10.62 2.83 6.10
C HIS A 333 -11.86 3.64 6.49
N GLU A 334 -12.72 4.00 5.52
CA GLU A 334 -14.00 4.64 5.79
C GLU A 334 -15.09 3.65 6.30
N LEU A 335 -14.81 2.33 6.24
CA LEU A 335 -15.77 1.29 6.62
C LEU A 335 -15.68 0.93 8.12
N PRO A 336 -16.82 0.58 8.75
CA PRO A 336 -16.81 0.07 10.11
C PRO A 336 -16.10 -1.31 10.18
N GLY A 337 -15.26 -1.49 11.19
CA GLY A 337 -14.41 -2.68 11.32
C GLY A 337 -13.02 -2.53 10.74
N THR A 338 -12.65 -1.33 10.26
CA THR A 338 -11.31 -1.06 9.76
C THR A 338 -10.24 -1.29 10.83
N THR A 339 -9.09 -1.82 10.38
CA THR A 339 -7.90 -2.01 11.26
C THR A 339 -6.91 -0.87 11.14
N PHE A 340 -7.16 0.09 10.22
CA PHE A 340 -6.24 1.15 9.81
C PHE A 340 -4.88 0.61 9.32
N SER A 341 -4.05 1.48 8.78
CA SER A 341 -2.72 1.08 8.27
C SER A 341 -1.72 0.79 9.38
N ASN A 342 -1.91 1.35 10.57
CA ASN A 342 -1.01 1.16 11.70
C ASN A 342 -1.72 1.32 13.06
N PRO A 343 -1.13 0.74 14.14
CA PRO A 343 -1.72 0.82 15.48
C PRO A 343 -1.88 2.24 16.03
N ALA A 344 -1.05 3.21 15.59
CA ALA A 344 -1.13 4.58 16.07
C ALA A 344 -2.38 5.31 15.51
N GLU A 345 -2.73 5.04 14.25
CA GLU A 345 -3.96 5.56 13.65
C GLU A 345 -5.20 4.90 14.24
N ARG A 346 -5.12 3.60 14.58
CA ARG A 346 -6.24 2.87 15.19
C ARG A 346 -6.59 3.38 16.57
N GLY A 347 -5.60 3.77 17.38
CA GLY A 347 -5.83 4.20 18.77
C GLY A 347 -6.61 3.16 19.58
N GLU A 348 -7.67 3.61 20.26
CA GLU A 348 -8.58 2.75 21.07
C GLU A 348 -9.73 2.13 20.26
N TYR A 349 -9.78 2.33 18.94
CA TYR A 349 -10.84 1.79 18.09
C TYR A 349 -10.79 0.27 18.07
N ASN A 350 -11.90 -0.38 18.45
CA ASN A 350 -12.02 -1.83 18.44
C ASN A 350 -12.64 -2.31 17.12
N SER A 351 -11.79 -2.79 16.22
CA SER A 351 -12.19 -3.24 14.89
C SER A 351 -13.15 -4.44 14.94
N ASP A 352 -12.95 -5.36 15.87
CA ASP A 352 -13.77 -6.58 15.99
C ASP A 352 -15.21 -6.25 16.41
N THR A 353 -15.39 -5.32 17.35
CA THR A 353 -16.73 -4.90 17.79
C THR A 353 -17.44 -4.03 16.76
N ALA A 354 -16.70 -3.30 15.94
CA ALA A 354 -17.24 -2.46 14.89
C ALA A 354 -17.47 -3.23 13.56
N ALA A 355 -16.90 -4.42 13.42
CA ALA A 355 -17.02 -5.24 12.23
C ALA A 355 -18.49 -5.60 11.95
N CYS A 356 -18.93 -5.40 10.71
CA CYS A 356 -20.32 -5.66 10.32
C CYS A 356 -20.50 -6.19 8.89
N LEU A 357 -19.46 -6.12 8.05
CA LEU A 357 -19.55 -6.59 6.66
C LEU A 357 -19.15 -8.05 6.54
N THR A 358 -19.87 -8.79 5.70
CA THR A 358 -19.49 -10.12 5.24
C THR A 358 -18.57 -10.05 4.02
N LEU A 359 -18.03 -11.18 3.59
CA LEU A 359 -17.19 -11.25 2.38
C LEU A 359 -17.96 -10.82 1.13
N ALA A 360 -19.22 -11.26 0.98
CA ALA A 360 -20.06 -10.89 -0.14
C ALA A 360 -20.44 -9.40 -0.14
N GLU A 361 -20.71 -8.83 1.03
CA GLU A 361 -20.98 -7.40 1.16
C GLU A 361 -19.74 -6.57 0.84
N LEU A 362 -18.54 -7.00 1.25
CA LEU A 362 -17.28 -6.35 0.87
C LEU A 362 -17.02 -6.47 -0.65
N GLU A 363 -17.27 -7.65 -1.26
CA GLU A 363 -17.12 -7.84 -2.70
C GLU A 363 -18.02 -6.86 -3.48
N SER A 364 -19.27 -6.74 -3.08
CA SER A 364 -20.22 -5.81 -3.70
C SER A 364 -19.82 -4.35 -3.49
N TRP A 365 -19.36 -4.00 -2.29
CA TRP A 365 -18.88 -2.65 -1.99
C TRP A 365 -17.63 -2.28 -2.82
N LEU A 366 -16.67 -3.21 -2.93
CA LEU A 366 -15.46 -3.00 -3.75
C LEU A 366 -15.81 -2.83 -5.23
N ALA A 367 -16.74 -3.62 -5.75
CA ALA A 367 -17.18 -3.48 -7.14
C ALA A 367 -17.77 -2.09 -7.41
N LEU A 368 -18.58 -1.56 -6.50
CA LEU A 368 -19.10 -0.20 -6.57
C LEU A 368 -18.01 0.86 -6.39
N ALA A 369 -17.08 0.67 -5.46
CA ALA A 369 -15.96 1.57 -5.25
C ALA A 369 -15.05 1.65 -6.49
N VAL A 370 -14.86 0.54 -7.18
CA VAL A 370 -14.07 0.45 -8.41
C VAL A 370 -14.82 1.06 -9.60
N ALA A 371 -15.98 0.49 -9.95
CA ALA A 371 -16.69 0.85 -11.17
C ALA A 371 -17.47 2.16 -11.04
N GLY A 372 -17.97 2.48 -9.84
CA GLY A 372 -18.75 3.70 -9.60
C GLY A 372 -17.94 4.92 -9.17
N ARG A 373 -16.75 4.72 -8.59
CA ARG A 373 -15.94 5.82 -8.06
C ARG A 373 -14.56 5.88 -8.69
N TYR A 374 -13.66 4.93 -8.39
CA TYR A 374 -12.26 4.98 -8.81
C TYR A 374 -12.06 5.18 -10.32
N HIS A 375 -12.84 4.50 -11.15
CA HIS A 375 -12.74 4.62 -12.61
C HIS A 375 -13.13 6.01 -13.15
N HIS A 376 -13.84 6.81 -12.37
CA HIS A 376 -14.36 8.13 -12.75
C HIS A 376 -13.60 9.31 -12.11
N GLU A 377 -12.82 9.08 -11.06
CA GLU A 377 -12.00 10.11 -10.42
C GLU A 377 -10.73 10.38 -11.25
N ILE A 378 -10.27 11.65 -11.24
CA ILE A 378 -9.01 12.01 -11.91
C ILE A 378 -7.85 11.33 -11.19
N HIS A 379 -7.07 10.55 -11.93
CA HIS A 379 -5.90 9.85 -11.42
C HIS A 379 -4.66 10.70 -11.66
N ASP A 380 -3.97 11.16 -10.59
CA ASP A 380 -2.81 12.07 -10.65
C ASP A 380 -1.69 11.64 -11.63
N GLY A 381 -1.47 10.35 -11.76
CA GLY A 381 -0.39 9.83 -12.62
C GLY A 381 -0.69 9.82 -14.10
N ILE A 382 -1.92 10.10 -14.51
CA ILE A 382 -2.36 10.17 -15.92
C ILE A 382 -3.20 11.42 -16.21
N GLU A 383 -3.50 12.24 -15.18
CA GLU A 383 -4.20 13.52 -15.23
C GLU A 383 -5.60 13.45 -15.85
N GLU A 384 -6.20 12.27 -15.86
CA GLU A 384 -7.55 12.00 -16.38
C GLU A 384 -8.20 10.82 -15.66
N PRO A 385 -9.54 10.62 -15.77
CA PRO A 385 -10.18 9.42 -15.24
C PRO A 385 -9.69 8.15 -15.94
N PRO A 386 -9.40 7.07 -15.21
CA PRO A 386 -8.99 5.78 -15.79
C PRO A 386 -9.91 5.27 -16.89
N LEU A 387 -11.23 5.36 -16.70
CA LEU A 387 -12.21 4.90 -17.68
C LEU A 387 -12.21 5.75 -18.96
N ALA A 388 -11.97 7.05 -18.85
CA ALA A 388 -11.84 7.92 -20.02
C ALA A 388 -10.64 7.50 -20.88
N ARG A 389 -9.50 7.24 -20.22
CA ARG A 389 -8.29 6.76 -20.88
C ARG A 389 -8.47 5.38 -21.51
N TRP A 390 -9.16 4.46 -20.81
CA TRP A 390 -9.52 3.15 -21.34
C TRP A 390 -10.34 3.29 -22.64
N ARG A 391 -11.44 4.04 -22.60
CA ARG A 391 -12.32 4.22 -23.76
C ARG A 391 -11.60 4.86 -24.93
N ARG A 392 -10.77 5.87 -24.70
CA ARG A 392 -9.92 6.48 -25.73
C ARG A 392 -8.96 5.45 -26.32
N GLY A 393 -8.24 4.69 -25.49
CA GLY A 393 -7.31 3.66 -25.96
C GLY A 393 -8.00 2.58 -26.80
N VAL A 394 -9.19 2.15 -26.42
CA VAL A 394 -9.99 1.20 -27.22
C VAL A 394 -10.44 1.81 -28.54
N ALA A 395 -10.86 3.07 -28.54
CA ALA A 395 -11.30 3.76 -29.76
C ALA A 395 -10.16 3.97 -30.77
N GLU A 396 -8.98 4.33 -30.29
CA GLU A 396 -7.81 4.67 -31.14
C GLU A 396 -7.01 3.42 -31.58
N LEU A 397 -6.89 2.41 -30.71
CA LEU A 397 -5.97 1.28 -30.88
C LEU A 397 -6.67 -0.08 -31.02
N GLY A 398 -7.98 -0.08 -30.92
CA GLY A 398 -8.83 -1.27 -30.94
C GLY A 398 -8.99 -1.93 -29.58
N ALA A 399 -10.06 -2.70 -29.43
CA ALA A 399 -10.35 -3.47 -28.23
C ALA A 399 -9.30 -4.58 -28.01
N PRO A 400 -9.00 -4.92 -26.74
CA PRO A 400 -8.19 -6.10 -26.44
C PRO A 400 -8.83 -7.38 -27.02
N PRO A 401 -8.03 -8.40 -27.40
CA PRO A 401 -8.57 -9.65 -27.90
C PRO A 401 -9.52 -10.29 -26.89
N PRO A 402 -10.72 -10.71 -27.26
CA PRO A 402 -11.61 -11.42 -26.34
C PRO A 402 -11.05 -12.80 -25.99
N VAL A 403 -11.50 -13.34 -24.87
CA VAL A 403 -11.24 -14.73 -24.52
C VAL A 403 -12.13 -15.62 -25.37
N ALA A 404 -11.55 -16.53 -26.16
CA ALA A 404 -12.29 -17.36 -27.09
C ALA A 404 -13.26 -18.33 -26.41
N ASP A 405 -12.84 -18.96 -25.33
CA ASP A 405 -13.64 -19.85 -24.48
C ASP A 405 -13.52 -19.43 -23.02
N PRO A 406 -14.50 -18.70 -22.47
CA PRO A 406 -14.49 -18.25 -21.08
C PRO A 406 -14.44 -19.40 -20.07
N SER A 407 -15.07 -20.53 -20.36
CA SER A 407 -15.13 -21.68 -19.46
C SER A 407 -13.77 -22.38 -19.39
N ALA A 408 -13.18 -22.67 -20.54
CA ALA A 408 -11.84 -23.25 -20.62
C ALA A 408 -10.81 -22.33 -19.98
N PHE A 409 -10.88 -21.02 -20.23
CA PHE A 409 -9.99 -20.02 -19.64
C PHE A 409 -10.05 -20.05 -18.11
N LEU A 410 -11.26 -20.05 -17.52
CA LEU A 410 -11.40 -20.14 -16.07
C LEU A 410 -10.84 -21.46 -15.53
N ILE A 411 -11.21 -22.60 -16.16
CA ILE A 411 -10.81 -23.93 -15.71
C ILE A 411 -9.28 -24.09 -15.69
N ASP A 412 -8.57 -23.55 -16.67
CA ASP A 412 -7.12 -23.68 -16.77
C ASP A 412 -6.38 -23.00 -15.62
N PHE A 413 -6.98 -22.03 -14.95
CA PHE A 413 -6.41 -21.37 -13.77
C PHE A 413 -6.90 -21.94 -12.43
N LEU A 414 -7.84 -22.88 -12.43
CA LEU A 414 -8.30 -23.53 -11.20
C LEU A 414 -7.22 -24.48 -10.63
N PRO A 415 -7.20 -24.71 -9.31
CA PRO A 415 -6.27 -25.62 -8.68
C PRO A 415 -6.43 -27.05 -9.17
N VAL A 416 -5.33 -27.75 -9.33
CA VAL A 416 -5.25 -29.13 -9.81
C VAL A 416 -5.30 -30.11 -8.64
N LEU A 417 -6.14 -31.08 -8.74
CA LEU A 417 -6.24 -32.23 -7.84
C LEU A 417 -6.09 -33.53 -8.64
N ARG A 418 -5.60 -34.60 -8.00
CA ARG A 418 -5.56 -35.93 -8.59
C ARG A 418 -6.34 -36.88 -7.70
N ARG A 419 -7.36 -37.55 -8.26
CA ARG A 419 -8.16 -38.57 -7.57
C ARG A 419 -8.48 -39.74 -8.49
N ARG A 420 -8.68 -40.87 -7.88
CA ARG A 420 -9.20 -42.05 -8.58
C ARG A 420 -10.72 -42.01 -8.61
N VAL A 421 -11.30 -42.52 -9.67
CA VAL A 421 -12.74 -42.77 -9.77
C VAL A 421 -13.09 -44.03 -8.98
N THR A 422 -14.12 -44.01 -8.19
CA THR A 422 -14.68 -45.13 -7.43
C THR A 422 -16.05 -45.53 -7.99
N ARG A 423 -16.66 -46.59 -7.46
CA ARG A 423 -18.01 -46.99 -7.85
C ARG A 423 -19.06 -45.91 -7.56
N GLU A 424 -18.81 -45.06 -6.58
CA GLU A 424 -19.71 -43.98 -6.16
C GLU A 424 -19.43 -42.67 -6.92
N GLY A 425 -18.42 -42.64 -7.79
CA GLY A 425 -17.92 -41.47 -8.45
C GLY A 425 -16.57 -40.98 -7.90
N ILE A 426 -16.35 -39.69 -7.85
CA ILE A 426 -15.14 -39.04 -7.37
C ILE A 426 -15.39 -38.39 -6.02
N ARG A 427 -14.59 -38.79 -5.01
CA ARG A 427 -14.71 -38.22 -3.66
C ARG A 427 -13.56 -37.26 -3.35
N ILE A 428 -13.90 -36.03 -2.97
CA ILE A 428 -12.95 -34.99 -2.57
C ILE A 428 -13.44 -34.31 -1.29
N ASP A 429 -12.62 -34.30 -0.24
CA ASP A 429 -12.90 -33.64 1.02
C ASP A 429 -14.31 -33.95 1.57
N HIS A 430 -14.67 -35.23 1.61
CA HIS A 430 -15.97 -35.78 2.03
C HIS A 430 -17.16 -35.49 1.11
N ILE A 431 -16.98 -34.79 -0.01
CA ILE A 431 -18.02 -34.52 -1.01
C ILE A 431 -17.88 -35.54 -2.15
N THR A 432 -18.97 -36.15 -2.55
CA THR A 432 -19.04 -37.09 -3.67
C THR A 432 -19.59 -36.41 -4.91
N TYR A 433 -18.91 -36.57 -6.03
CA TYR A 433 -19.25 -36.01 -7.34
C TYR A 433 -19.57 -37.12 -8.30
N TYR A 434 -20.68 -37.01 -9.01
CA TYR A 434 -21.12 -38.04 -9.94
C TYR A 434 -21.93 -37.46 -11.11
N THR A 435 -21.69 -38.01 -12.30
CA THR A 435 -22.50 -37.86 -13.49
C THR A 435 -22.44 -39.16 -14.31
N ASP A 436 -23.44 -39.41 -15.17
CA ASP A 436 -23.44 -40.56 -16.03
C ASP A 436 -22.26 -40.66 -17.00
N ALA A 437 -21.64 -39.49 -17.31
CA ALA A 437 -20.40 -39.46 -18.11
C ALA A 437 -19.23 -40.20 -17.44
N LEU A 438 -19.27 -40.47 -16.14
CA LEU A 438 -18.23 -41.22 -15.44
C LEU A 438 -18.39 -42.74 -15.60
N ARG A 439 -19.53 -43.26 -16.11
CA ARG A 439 -19.78 -44.70 -16.19
C ARG A 439 -18.69 -45.51 -16.92
N PRO A 440 -18.19 -45.09 -18.10
CA PRO A 440 -17.09 -45.79 -18.77
C PRO A 440 -15.83 -45.86 -17.90
N TRP A 441 -15.50 -44.74 -17.23
CA TRP A 441 -14.33 -44.66 -16.37
C TRP A 441 -14.49 -45.46 -15.08
N ILE A 442 -15.70 -45.54 -14.54
CA ILE A 442 -16.02 -46.42 -13.40
C ILE A 442 -15.87 -47.89 -13.78
N ALA A 443 -16.31 -48.30 -14.97
CA ALA A 443 -16.17 -49.67 -15.46
C ALA A 443 -14.69 -50.05 -15.65
N ALA A 444 -13.87 -49.11 -16.13
CA ALA A 444 -12.44 -49.31 -16.39
C ALA A 444 -11.53 -48.88 -15.22
N ARG A 445 -12.06 -48.58 -14.02
CA ARG A 445 -11.35 -47.94 -12.90
C ARG A 445 -10.10 -48.67 -12.43
N ASP A 446 -10.07 -50.02 -12.57
CA ASP A 446 -8.95 -50.86 -12.12
C ASP A 446 -7.76 -50.72 -13.06
N SER A 447 -7.97 -50.38 -14.33
CA SER A 447 -6.95 -50.10 -15.34
C SER A 447 -6.57 -48.62 -15.46
N LEU A 448 -7.48 -47.72 -15.03
CA LEU A 448 -7.25 -46.29 -15.07
C LEU A 448 -6.55 -45.80 -13.79
N GLY A 449 -5.65 -44.86 -13.95
CA GLY A 449 -4.93 -44.23 -12.84
C GLY A 449 -5.75 -43.13 -12.13
N SER A 450 -5.06 -42.14 -11.65
CA SER A 450 -5.72 -40.94 -11.08
C SER A 450 -6.03 -39.91 -12.17
N PHE A 451 -7.24 -39.40 -12.16
CA PHE A 451 -7.68 -38.34 -13.05
C PHE A 451 -7.17 -36.98 -12.56
N LEU A 452 -6.89 -36.09 -13.52
CA LEU A 452 -6.65 -34.70 -13.26
C LEU A 452 -8.01 -33.98 -13.12
N ILE A 453 -8.15 -33.26 -12.02
CA ILE A 453 -9.41 -32.60 -11.64
C ILE A 453 -9.10 -31.13 -11.36
N ARG A 454 -9.95 -30.26 -11.85
CA ARG A 454 -9.98 -28.83 -11.54
C ARG A 454 -11.18 -28.54 -10.64
N ARG A 455 -10.99 -27.77 -9.59
CA ARG A 455 -12.06 -27.43 -8.63
C ARG A 455 -12.01 -25.96 -8.28
N ASP A 456 -13.14 -25.27 -8.44
CA ASP A 456 -13.26 -23.88 -8.02
C ASP A 456 -13.40 -23.79 -6.50
N PRO A 457 -12.49 -23.11 -5.78
CA PRO A 457 -12.61 -22.96 -4.33
C PRO A 457 -13.79 -22.09 -3.89
N ARG A 458 -14.37 -21.31 -4.80
CA ARG A 458 -15.54 -20.46 -4.53
C ARG A 458 -16.87 -21.24 -4.59
N ASP A 459 -16.88 -22.35 -5.33
CA ASP A 459 -18.07 -23.17 -5.58
C ASP A 459 -17.72 -24.65 -5.62
N LEU A 460 -18.03 -25.37 -4.54
CA LEU A 460 -17.82 -26.83 -4.46
C LEU A 460 -18.97 -27.65 -5.01
N SER A 461 -19.98 -27.04 -5.66
CA SER A 461 -21.11 -27.79 -6.23
C SER A 461 -20.73 -28.67 -7.42
N ARG A 462 -19.57 -28.42 -8.05
CA ARG A 462 -19.08 -29.14 -9.23
C ARG A 462 -17.55 -29.18 -9.29
N ILE A 463 -17.07 -30.12 -10.05
CA ILE A 463 -15.66 -30.26 -10.42
C ILE A 463 -15.55 -30.45 -11.94
N PHE A 464 -14.36 -30.22 -12.48
CA PHE A 464 -14.05 -30.45 -13.89
C PHE A 464 -12.99 -31.54 -13.98
N VAL A 465 -13.32 -32.63 -14.63
CA VAL A 465 -12.45 -33.82 -14.77
C VAL A 465 -11.90 -33.86 -16.18
N LEU A 466 -10.59 -33.89 -16.32
CA LEU A 466 -9.95 -34.01 -17.64
C LEU A 466 -10.25 -35.40 -18.24
N ASP A 467 -10.88 -35.40 -19.42
CA ASP A 467 -11.14 -36.59 -20.19
C ASP A 467 -9.78 -37.15 -20.70
N PRO A 468 -9.41 -38.37 -20.35
CA PRO A 468 -8.16 -38.95 -20.78
C PRO A 468 -8.04 -39.18 -22.29
N GLU A 469 -9.18 -39.25 -23.01
CA GLU A 469 -9.22 -39.56 -24.46
C GLU A 469 -9.32 -38.28 -25.31
N ASN A 470 -10.13 -37.33 -24.88
CA ASN A 470 -10.46 -36.14 -25.70
C ASN A 470 -9.78 -34.85 -25.25
N SER A 471 -9.00 -34.84 -24.19
CA SER A 471 -8.29 -33.67 -23.64
C SER A 471 -9.20 -32.49 -23.26
N GLY A 472 -10.53 -32.71 -23.23
CA GLY A 472 -11.54 -31.75 -22.76
C GLY A 472 -11.85 -31.96 -21.28
N TYR A 473 -12.49 -30.99 -20.66
CA TYR A 473 -12.98 -31.12 -19.28
C TYR A 473 -14.45 -31.51 -19.26
N VAL A 474 -14.78 -32.57 -18.51
CA VAL A 474 -16.16 -32.98 -18.21
C VAL A 474 -16.57 -32.34 -16.89
N GLU A 475 -17.67 -31.60 -16.89
CA GLU A 475 -18.27 -31.08 -15.67
C GLU A 475 -18.97 -32.22 -14.90
N VAL A 476 -18.60 -32.37 -13.63
CA VAL A 476 -19.16 -33.40 -12.75
C VAL A 476 -19.74 -32.71 -11.52
N PRO A 477 -21.06 -32.63 -11.40
CA PRO A 477 -21.72 -32.01 -10.27
C PRO A 477 -21.63 -32.87 -9.02
N CYS A 478 -21.91 -32.24 -7.88
CA CYS A 478 -22.12 -32.95 -6.63
C CYS A 478 -23.24 -34.00 -6.80
N ALA A 479 -23.03 -35.21 -6.29
CA ALA A 479 -24.00 -36.30 -6.42
C ALA A 479 -25.36 -35.98 -5.79
N ARG A 480 -25.37 -35.10 -4.81
CA ARG A 480 -26.59 -34.58 -4.15
C ARG A 480 -26.84 -33.13 -4.58
N GLN A 481 -27.51 -32.96 -5.71
CA GLN A 481 -27.75 -31.64 -6.33
C GLN A 481 -28.72 -30.75 -5.55
N GLU A 482 -29.50 -31.31 -4.62
CA GLU A 482 -30.41 -30.56 -3.74
C GLU A 482 -29.69 -29.64 -2.74
N ARG A 483 -28.37 -29.83 -2.57
CA ARG A 483 -27.58 -29.08 -1.62
C ARG A 483 -27.16 -27.73 -2.18
N PRO A 484 -27.22 -26.67 -1.34
CA PRO A 484 -26.73 -25.37 -1.76
C PRO A 484 -25.24 -25.39 -2.04
N SER A 485 -24.78 -24.60 -3.00
CA SER A 485 -23.35 -24.38 -3.22
C SER A 485 -22.69 -23.82 -1.97
N ILE A 486 -21.51 -24.34 -1.64
CA ILE A 486 -20.67 -23.88 -0.55
C ILE A 486 -19.26 -23.63 -1.06
N SER A 487 -18.56 -22.67 -0.44
CA SER A 487 -17.15 -22.41 -0.73
C SER A 487 -16.22 -23.38 0.04
N LEU A 488 -14.97 -23.49 -0.40
CA LEU A 488 -13.94 -24.26 0.31
C LEU A 488 -13.70 -23.73 1.73
N PHE A 489 -13.84 -22.43 1.93
CA PHE A 489 -13.70 -21.79 3.23
C PHE A 489 -14.83 -22.24 4.18
N GLU A 490 -16.10 -22.14 3.77
CA GLU A 490 -17.25 -22.61 4.56
C GLU A 490 -17.14 -24.12 4.88
N HIS A 491 -16.73 -24.91 3.89
CA HIS A 491 -16.48 -26.34 4.07
C HIS A 491 -15.43 -26.60 5.15
N ARG A 492 -14.27 -25.92 5.07
CA ARG A 492 -13.20 -26.07 6.06
C ARG A 492 -13.63 -25.63 7.46
N GLN A 493 -14.38 -24.55 7.58
CA GLN A 493 -14.93 -24.10 8.85
C GLN A 493 -15.88 -25.14 9.44
N ALA A 494 -16.80 -25.67 8.64
CA ALA A 494 -17.74 -26.69 9.09
C ALA A 494 -17.01 -27.95 9.59
N VAL A 495 -16.02 -28.43 8.84
CA VAL A 495 -15.17 -29.57 9.23
C VAL A 495 -14.40 -29.28 10.53
N ALA A 496 -13.83 -28.11 10.68
CA ALA A 496 -13.09 -27.72 11.87
C ALA A 496 -14.00 -27.69 13.11
N ARG A 497 -15.21 -27.15 12.99
CA ARG A 497 -16.21 -27.14 14.09
C ARG A 497 -16.67 -28.53 14.48
N LEU A 498 -16.97 -29.39 13.49
CA LEU A 498 -17.36 -30.77 13.75
C LEU A 498 -16.28 -31.57 14.48
N LYS A 499 -15.01 -31.35 14.14
CA LYS A 499 -13.87 -31.93 14.84
C LYS A 499 -13.74 -31.39 16.27
N ALA A 500 -13.91 -30.08 16.46
CA ALA A 500 -13.83 -29.43 17.78
C ALA A 500 -14.93 -29.90 18.74
N THR A 501 -16.12 -30.29 18.21
CA THR A 501 -17.22 -30.86 19.02
C THR A 501 -17.03 -32.35 19.33
N GLY A 502 -15.85 -32.92 19.04
CA GLY A 502 -15.52 -34.31 19.35
C GLY A 502 -16.24 -35.35 18.49
N ARG A 503 -16.79 -34.96 17.35
CA ARG A 503 -17.47 -35.89 16.45
C ARG A 503 -16.44 -36.80 15.77
N ALA A 504 -16.49 -38.10 16.08
CA ALA A 504 -15.51 -39.09 15.59
C ALA A 504 -15.60 -39.33 14.06
N HIS A 505 -16.80 -39.12 13.49
CA HIS A 505 -17.04 -39.28 12.07
C HIS A 505 -17.55 -37.97 11.46
N VAL A 506 -16.76 -37.40 10.57
CA VAL A 506 -17.15 -36.25 9.75
C VAL A 506 -17.53 -36.80 8.38
N ASP A 507 -18.82 -36.77 8.07
CA ASP A 507 -19.37 -37.17 6.79
C ASP A 507 -19.96 -35.97 6.04
N GLU A 508 -20.32 -36.18 4.78
CA GLU A 508 -20.86 -35.18 3.92
C GLU A 508 -22.15 -34.56 4.46
N GLU A 509 -23.05 -35.39 5.04
CA GLU A 509 -24.33 -34.95 5.61
C GLU A 509 -24.12 -33.98 6.77
N ALA A 510 -23.22 -34.33 7.71
CA ALA A 510 -22.90 -33.51 8.83
C ALA A 510 -22.31 -32.15 8.46
N ILE A 511 -21.50 -32.10 7.38
CA ILE A 511 -20.92 -30.85 6.87
C ILE A 511 -22.00 -29.92 6.35
N PHE A 512 -22.88 -30.44 5.46
CA PHE A 512 -23.94 -29.62 4.88
C PHE A 512 -25.00 -29.22 5.90
N GLN A 513 -25.34 -30.08 6.88
CA GLN A 513 -26.20 -29.71 7.99
C GLN A 513 -25.56 -28.60 8.85
N ALA A 514 -24.25 -28.66 9.14
CA ALA A 514 -23.56 -27.61 9.86
C ALA A 514 -23.58 -26.28 9.11
N VAL A 515 -23.35 -26.29 7.79
CA VAL A 515 -23.43 -25.09 6.94
C VAL A 515 -24.87 -24.57 6.88
N ALA A 516 -25.87 -25.43 6.70
CA ALA A 516 -27.27 -25.02 6.65
C ALA A 516 -27.73 -24.40 7.98
N GLN A 517 -27.37 -25.00 9.12
CA GLN A 517 -27.67 -24.42 10.44
C GLN A 517 -27.02 -23.05 10.65
N GLN A 518 -25.78 -22.87 10.17
CA GLN A 518 -25.09 -21.57 10.22
C GLN A 518 -25.86 -20.53 9.41
N ARG A 519 -26.22 -20.84 8.16
CA ARG A 519 -26.98 -19.94 7.27
C ARG A 519 -28.37 -19.61 7.82
N GLU A 520 -29.04 -20.58 8.49
CA GLU A 520 -30.34 -20.35 9.14
C GLU A 520 -30.21 -19.39 10.34
N ILE A 521 -29.19 -19.58 11.17
CA ILE A 521 -28.91 -18.66 12.29
C ILE A 521 -28.67 -17.23 11.76
N ALA A 522 -27.94 -17.09 10.66
CA ALA A 522 -27.71 -15.82 9.99
C ALA A 522 -29.00 -15.19 9.50
N GLY A 523 -29.81 -15.94 8.80
CA GLY A 523 -31.11 -15.47 8.29
C GLY A 523 -31.99 -14.92 9.41
N ARG A 524 -32.04 -15.64 10.54
CA ARG A 524 -32.77 -15.20 11.74
C ARG A 524 -32.16 -13.94 12.37
N ALA A 525 -30.85 -13.88 12.52
CA ALA A 525 -30.16 -12.71 13.08
C ALA A 525 -30.31 -11.47 12.18
N ALA A 526 -30.22 -11.65 10.86
CA ALA A 526 -30.42 -10.57 9.88
C ALA A 526 -31.87 -10.06 9.90
N ALA A 527 -32.85 -10.96 10.04
CA ALA A 527 -34.27 -10.59 10.16
C ALA A 527 -34.53 -9.79 11.45
N HIS A 528 -33.96 -10.22 12.58
CA HIS A 528 -34.03 -9.50 13.85
C HIS A 528 -33.37 -8.12 13.78
N SER A 529 -32.18 -8.01 13.16
CA SER A 529 -31.50 -6.74 12.97
C SER A 529 -32.24 -5.78 12.05
N ARG A 530 -32.90 -6.29 10.97
CA ARG A 530 -33.78 -5.48 10.11
C ARG A 530 -35.02 -5.01 10.85
N ALA A 531 -35.64 -5.88 11.66
CA ALA A 531 -36.79 -5.51 12.50
C ALA A 531 -36.41 -4.46 13.54
N ALA A 532 -35.25 -4.61 14.20
CA ALA A 532 -34.72 -3.63 15.16
C ALA A 532 -34.42 -2.27 14.50
N ARG A 533 -33.81 -2.27 13.30
CA ARG A 533 -33.56 -1.03 12.54
C ARG A 533 -34.86 -0.37 12.07
N ARG A 534 -35.85 -1.13 11.63
CA ARG A 534 -37.18 -0.61 11.28
C ARG A 534 -37.88 -0.02 12.49
N ARG A 535 -37.75 -0.65 13.68
CA ARG A 535 -38.30 -0.14 14.93
C ARG A 535 -37.63 1.17 15.35
N LEU A 536 -36.32 1.27 15.29
CA LEU A 536 -35.57 2.50 15.55
C LEU A 536 -35.91 3.63 14.55
N ALA A 537 -36.00 3.32 13.27
CA ALA A 537 -36.41 4.29 12.25
C ALA A 537 -37.83 4.79 12.49
N ARG A 538 -38.75 3.93 12.95
CA ARG A 538 -40.13 4.28 13.30
C ARG A 538 -40.19 5.17 14.56
N ILE A 539 -39.39 4.86 15.58
CA ILE A 539 -39.24 5.71 16.78
C ILE A 539 -38.69 7.08 16.40
N ARG A 540 -37.66 7.14 15.54
CA ARG A 540 -37.05 8.38 15.09
C ARG A 540 -38.01 9.23 14.25
N LYS A 541 -38.87 8.61 13.44
CA LYS A 541 -39.92 9.29 12.68
C LYS A 541 -41.02 9.84 13.60
N LEU A 542 -41.42 9.08 14.61
CA LEU A 542 -42.41 9.53 15.61
C LEU A 542 -41.89 10.68 16.46
N SER A 543 -40.58 10.74 16.78
CA SER A 543 -39.97 11.87 17.49
C SER A 543 -39.83 13.12 16.64
N LEU A 544 -39.73 13.00 15.30
CA LEU A 544 -39.69 14.14 14.39
C LEU A 544 -41.08 14.71 14.12
N ASP A 545 -42.11 13.89 14.11
CA ASP A 545 -43.50 14.32 13.90
C ASP A 545 -44.11 15.03 15.14
N HIS A 546 -43.47 14.94 16.31
CA HIS A 546 -43.85 15.62 17.56
C HIS A 546 -43.03 16.87 17.89
N ALA A 547 -42.04 17.22 17.07
CA ALA A 547 -41.32 18.48 17.19
C ALA A 547 -42.07 19.60 16.44
N GLY A 548 -43.06 20.18 17.10
CA GLY A 548 -43.61 21.48 16.69
C GLY A 548 -42.52 22.54 16.70
N PRO A 549 -42.73 23.73 16.09
CA PRO A 549 -41.71 24.75 15.95
C PRO A 549 -41.14 25.15 17.32
N TRP A 550 -39.86 24.93 17.52
CA TRP A 550 -39.13 25.30 18.71
C TRP A 550 -39.09 26.83 18.82
N THR A 551 -39.90 27.38 19.72
CA THR A 551 -39.66 28.72 20.26
C THR A 551 -38.52 28.61 21.25
N VAL A 552 -37.40 29.28 20.96
CA VAL A 552 -36.26 29.37 21.86
C VAL A 552 -36.68 30.21 23.07
N PRO A 553 -36.73 29.67 24.31
CA PRO A 553 -36.95 30.52 25.48
C PRO A 553 -35.68 31.35 25.72
N ALA A 554 -35.87 32.64 26.01
CA ALA A 554 -34.80 33.56 26.40
C ALA A 554 -34.03 32.98 27.59
N ILE A 555 -32.71 32.88 27.47
CA ILE A 555 -31.81 32.45 28.54
C ILE A 555 -31.78 33.55 29.59
N THR A 556 -32.55 33.38 30.67
CA THR A 556 -32.30 34.05 31.94
C THR A 556 -31.15 33.33 32.63
N SER A 557 -30.11 34.05 32.96
CA SER A 557 -28.93 33.61 33.68
C SER A 557 -29.34 32.86 34.98
N ALA A 558 -28.94 31.60 35.05
CA ALA A 558 -29.07 30.81 36.28
C ALA A 558 -27.94 31.17 37.25
N PRO A 559 -28.20 31.12 38.58
CA PRO A 559 -27.18 31.37 39.60
C PRO A 559 -26.20 30.20 39.67
N ASP A 560 -24.97 30.53 40.07
CA ASP A 560 -23.84 29.66 40.36
C ASP A 560 -24.26 28.48 41.28
N PRO A 561 -23.96 27.22 40.92
CA PRO A 561 -24.17 26.09 41.83
C PRO A 561 -23.04 26.04 42.85
N SER A 562 -23.42 26.16 44.15
CA SER A 562 -22.57 25.88 45.28
C SER A 562 -22.13 24.39 45.29
N ASP A 563 -20.84 24.19 45.62
CA ASP A 563 -20.15 22.92 45.89
C ASP A 563 -20.81 22.10 47.03
N ASP A 564 -21.82 21.32 46.78
CA ASP A 564 -22.28 20.30 47.72
C ASP A 564 -23.29 19.33 47.09
N ASP A 565 -22.88 18.55 46.09
CA ASP A 565 -23.59 17.31 45.70
C ASP A 565 -22.67 16.36 44.90
N VAL A 566 -21.62 15.88 45.59
CA VAL A 566 -20.85 14.72 45.10
C VAL A 566 -21.46 13.45 45.72
N LEU A 567 -22.25 12.73 44.93
CA LEU A 567 -22.67 11.39 45.28
C LEU A 567 -21.48 10.40 45.25
N PRO A 568 -21.27 9.55 46.26
CA PRO A 568 -20.14 8.63 46.27
C PRO A 568 -20.35 7.45 45.32
N ILE A 569 -19.39 7.27 44.41
CA ILE A 569 -19.27 6.07 43.61
C ILE A 569 -18.76 4.93 44.47
N THR A 570 -19.66 4.11 44.99
CA THR A 570 -19.32 2.82 45.61
C THR A 570 -20.22 1.74 45.06
N GLN A 571 -19.74 1.10 43.97
CA GLN A 571 -19.98 -0.33 43.74
C GLN A 571 -19.06 -0.79 42.59
N LEU A 572 -17.88 -1.30 42.95
CA LEU A 572 -17.01 -2.10 42.14
C LEU A 572 -17.58 -3.53 42.06
N TYR A 573 -17.92 -3.99 40.86
CA TYR A 573 -18.21 -5.40 40.62
C TYR A 573 -16.90 -6.19 40.51
N PRO A 574 -16.80 -7.38 41.14
CA PRO A 574 -15.58 -8.17 41.07
C PRO A 574 -15.37 -8.77 39.69
N VAL A 575 -14.18 -8.52 39.13
CA VAL A 575 -13.68 -9.17 37.91
C VAL A 575 -13.21 -10.57 38.28
N THR A 576 -13.95 -11.60 37.92
CA THR A 576 -13.47 -12.99 37.94
C THR A 576 -12.63 -13.23 36.67
N ARG A 577 -11.35 -13.51 36.91
CA ARG A 577 -10.44 -14.02 35.88
C ARG A 577 -10.81 -15.47 35.54
N TRP A 578 -10.95 -15.73 34.25
CA TRP A 578 -10.74 -17.05 33.65
C TRP A 578 -9.71 -16.94 32.54
#